data_5614eb305bf3c3b25d5ba8f1abeab86e
#
_entry.id   5614eb305bf3c3b25d5ba8f1abeab86e
#
_cell.length_a   1.000
_cell.length_b   1.000
_cell.length_c   1.000
_cell.angle_alpha   90.00
_cell.angle_beta   90.00
_cell.angle_gamma   90.00
#
_symmetry.space_group_name_H-M   'P 1'
#
loop_
_entity.id
_entity.type
_entity.pdbx_description
1 polymer ?
#
loop_
_entity_poly.entity_id
_entity_poly.type
_entity_poly.pdbx_seq_one_letter_code
_entity_poly.pdbx_strand_id
1 'polypeptide(L)'
;MKKAIFFVYFICLVVSGLSAQIWEINTLYRFNSWDGKFVRNYNKIISRSEPYVAVGVPVAMAVAAWIKHDKGLLKDAVYVGTSVAGAFVVTYGMKYLVDRERPYDKYPDRVHAYSHEGSPSFPSGHTATAFALATSLSVKYPKWYVI
;
A
#
# COMPACT_ATOMS: atom_id res chain seq x y z
N MET A 1 18.39 -30.89 -9.52
CA MET A 1 16.97 -30.71 -9.82
C MET A 1 16.37 -29.46 -9.17
N LYS A 2 16.46 -29.25 -7.84
CA LYS A 2 15.89 -28.07 -7.15
C LYS A 2 16.37 -26.71 -7.70
N LYS A 3 17.66 -26.58 -8.05
CA LYS A 3 18.23 -25.35 -8.64
C LYS A 3 17.67 -25.04 -10.05
N ALA A 4 17.42 -26.06 -10.87
CA ALA A 4 16.84 -25.90 -12.19
C ALA A 4 15.35 -25.46 -12.10
N ILE A 5 14.59 -26.01 -11.16
CA ILE A 5 13.20 -25.62 -10.91
C ILE A 5 13.12 -24.16 -10.45
N PHE A 6 14.02 -23.75 -9.56
CA PHE A 6 14.10 -22.36 -9.09
C PHE A 6 14.45 -21.40 -10.25
N PHE A 7 15.36 -21.79 -11.12
CA PHE A 7 15.75 -20.99 -12.29
C PHE A 7 14.62 -20.86 -13.32
N VAL A 8 13.90 -21.95 -13.58
CA VAL A 8 12.71 -21.93 -14.46
C VAL A 8 11.61 -21.03 -13.85
N TYR A 9 11.34 -21.15 -12.54
CA TYR A 9 10.38 -20.31 -11.86
C TYR A 9 10.76 -18.82 -11.90
N PHE A 10 12.04 -18.51 -11.73
CA PHE A 10 12.56 -17.15 -11.85
C PHE A 10 12.43 -16.60 -13.28
N ILE A 11 12.73 -17.40 -14.32
CA ILE A 11 12.52 -17.00 -15.70
C ILE A 11 11.02 -16.76 -15.99
N CYS A 12 10.14 -17.63 -15.51
CA CYS A 12 8.70 -17.44 -15.67
C CYS A 12 8.22 -16.14 -15.01
N LEU A 13 8.74 -15.77 -13.83
CA LEU A 13 8.44 -14.51 -13.17
C LEU A 13 8.93 -13.29 -13.97
N VAL A 14 10.12 -13.38 -14.59
CA VAL A 14 10.67 -12.29 -15.41
C VAL A 14 9.89 -12.13 -16.71
N VAL A 15 9.53 -13.22 -17.38
CA VAL A 15 8.79 -13.21 -18.66
C VAL A 15 7.34 -12.74 -18.44
N SER A 16 6.70 -13.13 -17.33
CA SER A 16 5.35 -12.64 -17.00
C SER A 16 5.30 -11.14 -16.74
N GLY A 17 6.42 -10.53 -16.31
CA GLY A 17 6.52 -9.09 -16.12
C GLY A 17 6.33 -8.25 -17.39
N LEU A 18 6.71 -8.76 -18.56
CA LEU A 18 6.56 -8.05 -19.85
C LEU A 18 5.10 -8.02 -20.34
N SER A 19 4.38 -9.13 -20.19
CA SER A 19 2.95 -9.22 -20.57
C SER A 19 2.05 -8.47 -19.57
N ALA A 20 2.45 -8.40 -18.30
CA ALA A 20 1.74 -7.69 -17.25
C ALA A 20 1.64 -6.17 -17.51
N GLN A 21 2.64 -5.57 -18.16
CA GLN A 21 2.62 -4.12 -18.43
C GLN A 21 1.51 -3.69 -19.40
N ILE A 22 1.23 -4.48 -20.44
CA ILE A 22 0.16 -4.17 -21.41
C ILE A 22 -1.21 -4.37 -20.77
N TRP A 23 -1.38 -5.45 -20.01
CA TRP A 23 -2.61 -5.72 -19.28
C TRP A 23 -2.88 -4.67 -18.21
N GLU A 24 -1.85 -4.25 -17.50
CA GLU A 24 -1.91 -3.21 -16.48
C GLU A 24 -2.39 -1.88 -17.06
N ILE A 25 -1.80 -1.41 -18.18
CA ILE A 25 -2.18 -0.14 -18.78
C ILE A 25 -3.62 -0.16 -19.31
N ASN A 26 -4.06 -1.26 -19.91
CA ASN A 26 -5.43 -1.41 -20.38
C ASN A 26 -6.43 -1.44 -19.22
N THR A 27 -6.07 -2.06 -18.11
CA THR A 27 -6.88 -2.10 -16.89
C THR A 27 -6.97 -0.71 -16.25
N LEU A 28 -5.83 -0.01 -16.13
CA LEU A 28 -5.80 1.37 -15.63
C LEU A 28 -6.62 2.32 -16.52
N TYR A 29 -6.52 2.18 -17.83
CA TYR A 29 -7.32 2.98 -18.77
C TYR A 29 -8.82 2.75 -18.57
N ARG A 30 -9.25 1.50 -18.40
CA ARG A 30 -10.67 1.18 -18.10
C ARG A 30 -11.14 1.83 -16.81
N PHE A 31 -10.36 1.76 -15.73
CA PHE A 31 -10.73 2.39 -14.45
C PHE A 31 -10.65 3.92 -14.53
N ASN A 32 -9.67 4.47 -15.22
CA ASN A 32 -9.53 5.91 -15.39
C ASN A 32 -10.66 6.51 -16.25
N SER A 33 -11.23 5.71 -17.17
CA SER A 33 -12.38 6.13 -17.99
C SER A 33 -13.71 6.16 -17.22
N TRP A 34 -13.77 5.57 -16.01
CA TRP A 34 -14.93 5.68 -15.11
C TRP A 34 -14.94 7.06 -14.42
N ASP A 35 -15.25 8.10 -15.18
CA ASP A 35 -15.17 9.49 -14.76
C ASP A 35 -16.42 10.00 -13.99
N GLY A 36 -17.01 9.14 -13.14
CA GLY A 36 -18.08 9.53 -12.25
C GLY A 36 -17.59 10.46 -11.12
N LYS A 37 -18.15 11.66 -10.99
CA LYS A 37 -17.81 12.61 -9.91
C LYS A 37 -17.84 11.97 -8.52
N PHE A 38 -18.81 11.06 -8.28
CA PHE A 38 -18.93 10.34 -7.02
C PHE A 38 -17.72 9.41 -6.78
N VAL A 39 -17.37 8.58 -7.76
CA VAL A 39 -16.24 7.62 -7.66
C VAL A 39 -14.92 8.37 -7.44
N ARG A 40 -14.72 9.47 -8.17
CA ARG A 40 -13.55 10.32 -8.04
C ARG A 40 -13.42 10.92 -6.64
N ASN A 41 -14.50 11.53 -6.12
CA ASN A 41 -14.49 12.13 -4.79
C ASN A 41 -14.28 11.07 -3.69
N TYR A 42 -14.96 9.93 -3.81
CA TYR A 42 -14.82 8.82 -2.87
C TYR A 42 -13.38 8.30 -2.80
N ASN A 43 -12.78 8.00 -3.95
CA ASN A 43 -11.39 7.54 -4.02
C ASN A 43 -10.40 8.58 -3.49
N LYS A 44 -10.63 9.86 -3.78
CA LYS A 44 -9.80 10.96 -3.27
C LYS A 44 -9.88 11.08 -1.75
N ILE A 45 -11.07 10.94 -1.16
CA ILE A 45 -11.25 10.98 0.29
C ILE A 45 -10.53 9.80 0.94
N ILE A 46 -10.75 8.57 0.46
CA ILE A 46 -10.11 7.37 1.01
C ILE A 46 -8.58 7.45 0.89
N SER A 47 -8.07 7.80 -0.28
CA SER A 47 -6.62 7.90 -0.49
C SER A 47 -5.98 8.97 0.39
N ARG A 48 -6.67 10.11 0.62
CA ARG A 48 -6.16 11.17 1.49
C ARG A 48 -6.29 10.86 2.98
N SER A 49 -7.28 10.08 3.38
CA SER A 49 -7.47 9.71 4.79
C SER A 49 -6.54 8.60 5.26
N GLU A 50 -6.02 7.78 4.35
CA GLU A 50 -5.19 6.61 4.69
C GLU A 50 -3.99 6.96 5.59
N PRO A 51 -3.12 7.94 5.28
CA PRO A 51 -1.96 8.25 6.14
C PRO A 51 -2.37 8.70 7.55
N TYR A 52 -3.48 9.42 7.66
CA TYR A 52 -4.01 9.85 8.96
C TYR A 52 -4.54 8.68 9.77
N VAL A 53 -5.18 7.70 9.12
CA VAL A 53 -5.66 6.47 9.77
C VAL A 53 -4.48 5.59 10.16
N ALA A 54 -3.49 5.41 9.27
CA ALA A 54 -2.33 4.56 9.52
C ALA A 54 -1.51 5.02 10.74
N VAL A 55 -1.40 6.34 10.96
CA VAL A 55 -0.71 6.92 12.13
C VAL A 55 -1.68 7.12 13.30
N GLY A 56 -2.90 7.56 13.03
CA GLY A 56 -3.88 7.92 14.06
C GLY A 56 -4.32 6.74 14.91
N VAL A 57 -4.48 5.56 14.31
CA VAL A 57 -4.89 4.35 15.05
C VAL A 57 -3.88 3.95 16.14
N PRO A 58 -2.58 3.71 15.85
CA PRO A 58 -1.64 3.36 16.91
C PRO A 58 -1.43 4.49 17.93
N VAL A 59 -1.52 5.76 17.52
CA VAL A 59 -1.48 6.89 18.45
C VAL A 59 -2.69 6.90 19.37
N ALA A 60 -3.91 6.71 18.86
CA ALA A 60 -5.12 6.63 19.67
C ALA A 60 -5.08 5.44 20.65
N MET A 61 -4.55 4.29 20.21
CA MET A 61 -4.32 3.13 21.09
C MET A 61 -3.33 3.47 22.22
N ALA A 62 -2.23 4.16 21.92
CA ALA A 62 -1.24 4.55 22.92
C ALA A 62 -1.82 5.56 23.94
N VAL A 63 -2.60 6.53 23.48
CA VAL A 63 -3.30 7.49 24.36
C VAL A 63 -4.30 6.77 25.25
N ALA A 64 -5.10 5.87 24.70
CA ALA A 64 -6.06 5.07 25.47
C ALA A 64 -5.35 4.19 26.50
N ALA A 65 -4.21 3.58 26.14
CA ALA A 65 -3.39 2.79 27.05
C ALA A 65 -2.85 3.63 28.20
N TRP A 66 -2.41 4.85 27.93
CA TRP A 66 -1.92 5.79 28.93
C TRP A 66 -3.03 6.19 29.93
N ILE A 67 -4.20 6.58 29.41
CA ILE A 67 -5.35 6.97 30.24
C ILE A 67 -5.81 5.82 31.13
N LYS A 68 -5.84 4.59 30.60
CA LYS A 68 -6.29 3.38 31.33
C LYS A 68 -5.20 2.73 32.16
N HIS A 69 -3.98 3.23 32.13
CA HIS A 69 -2.78 2.59 32.70
C HIS A 69 -2.59 1.13 32.24
N ASP A 70 -3.04 0.80 31.02
CA ASP A 70 -2.99 -0.54 30.45
C ASP A 70 -1.68 -0.77 29.68
N LYS A 71 -0.73 -1.46 30.31
CA LYS A 71 0.55 -1.83 29.71
C LYS A 71 0.42 -2.83 28.55
N GLY A 72 -0.64 -3.62 28.51
CA GLY A 72 -0.92 -4.57 27.43
C GLY A 72 -1.29 -3.82 26.16
N LEU A 73 -2.26 -2.90 26.27
CA LEU A 73 -2.68 -2.05 25.15
C LEU A 73 -1.53 -1.16 24.65
N LEU A 74 -0.64 -0.69 25.55
CA LEU A 74 0.53 0.07 25.15
C LEU A 74 1.50 -0.77 24.30
N LYS A 75 1.76 -2.02 24.67
CA LYS A 75 2.57 -2.93 23.87
C LYS A 75 1.94 -3.20 22.50
N ASP A 76 0.63 -3.35 22.44
CA ASP A 76 -0.08 -3.53 21.17
C ASP A 76 -0.01 -2.28 20.31
N ALA A 77 -0.16 -1.08 20.87
CA ALA A 77 0.01 0.19 20.16
C ALA A 77 1.41 0.34 19.56
N VAL A 78 2.44 -0.01 20.32
CA VAL A 78 3.84 -0.01 19.83
C VAL A 78 4.03 -1.03 18.72
N TYR A 79 3.49 -2.23 18.85
CA TYR A 79 3.57 -3.26 17.82
C TYR A 79 2.92 -2.80 16.50
N VAL A 80 1.70 -2.24 16.56
CA VAL A 80 1.00 -1.72 15.39
C VAL A 80 1.77 -0.55 14.78
N GLY A 81 2.21 0.42 15.60
CA GLY A 81 2.96 1.58 15.14
C GLY A 81 4.30 1.23 14.48
N THR A 82 5.05 0.29 15.07
CA THR A 82 6.32 -0.16 14.49
C THR A 82 6.11 -0.98 13.20
N SER A 83 5.01 -1.72 13.09
CA SER A 83 4.65 -2.43 11.85
C SER A 83 4.36 -1.46 10.71
N VAL A 84 3.59 -0.41 10.96
CA VAL A 84 3.28 0.65 9.97
C VAL A 84 4.55 1.43 9.60
N ALA A 85 5.35 1.84 10.58
CA ALA A 85 6.60 2.56 10.36
C ALA A 85 7.61 1.72 9.56
N GLY A 86 7.75 0.44 9.89
CA GLY A 86 8.60 -0.50 9.16
C GLY A 86 8.16 -0.66 7.70
N ALA A 87 6.87 -0.85 7.46
CA ALA A 87 6.32 -0.92 6.11
C ALA A 87 6.60 0.37 5.31
N PHE A 88 6.45 1.53 5.93
CA PHE A 88 6.75 2.82 5.31
C PHE A 88 8.24 2.91 4.91
N VAL A 89 9.16 2.62 5.83
CA VAL A 89 10.62 2.70 5.59
C VAL A 89 11.03 1.75 4.47
N VAL A 90 10.59 0.49 4.52
CA VAL A 90 10.91 -0.51 3.50
C VAL A 90 10.36 -0.09 2.13
N THR A 91 9.11 0.37 2.09
CA THR A 91 8.47 0.84 0.86
C THR A 91 9.21 2.03 0.26
N TYR A 92 9.59 3.00 1.09
CA TYR A 92 10.35 4.18 0.63
C TYR A 92 11.72 3.80 0.10
N GLY A 93 12.45 2.92 0.78
CA GLY A 93 13.73 2.39 0.30
C GLY A 93 13.57 1.68 -1.04
N MET A 94 12.56 0.81 -1.17
CA MET A 94 12.29 0.09 -2.43
C MET A 94 11.86 1.02 -3.58
N LYS A 95 11.15 2.12 -3.31
CA LYS A 95 10.79 3.10 -4.35
C LYS A 95 11.99 3.61 -5.11
N TYR A 96 13.04 3.99 -4.38
CA TYR A 96 14.26 4.52 -4.99
C TYR A 96 15.14 3.42 -5.63
N LEU A 97 15.06 2.17 -5.13
CA LEU A 97 15.77 1.05 -5.73
C LEU A 97 15.14 0.58 -7.05
N VAL A 98 13.81 0.57 -7.10
CA VAL A 98 13.06 0.12 -8.30
C VAL A 98 12.90 1.24 -9.31
N ASP A 99 12.76 2.49 -8.83
CA ASP A 99 12.61 3.73 -9.59
C ASP A 99 11.62 3.63 -10.77
N ARG A 100 10.46 3.01 -10.50
CA ARG A 100 9.45 2.78 -11.52
C ARG A 100 8.72 4.05 -11.86
N GLU A 101 8.79 4.46 -13.11
CA GLU A 101 8.05 5.60 -13.67
C GLU A 101 6.53 5.44 -13.50
N ARG A 102 5.83 6.55 -13.31
CA ARG A 102 4.37 6.51 -13.12
C ARG A 102 3.63 6.33 -14.45
N PRO A 103 2.51 5.61 -14.45
CA PRO A 103 1.74 5.35 -15.66
C PRO A 103 1.31 6.62 -16.42
N TYR A 104 0.97 7.69 -15.73
CA TYR A 104 0.56 8.95 -16.35
C TYR A 104 1.73 9.75 -16.93
N ASP A 105 2.95 9.56 -16.43
CA ASP A 105 4.16 10.15 -16.99
C ASP A 105 4.61 9.35 -18.23
N LYS A 106 4.49 8.01 -18.15
CA LYS A 106 4.88 7.10 -19.23
C LYS A 106 3.86 7.07 -20.39
N TYR A 107 2.57 7.26 -20.10
CA TYR A 107 1.47 7.18 -21.07
C TYR A 107 0.49 8.35 -20.90
N PRO A 108 0.91 9.61 -21.13
CA PRO A 108 0.12 10.80 -20.87
C PRO A 108 -1.18 10.84 -21.68
N ASP A 109 -1.16 10.27 -22.90
CA ASP A 109 -2.34 10.24 -23.79
C ASP A 109 -3.41 9.22 -23.37
N ARG A 110 -3.08 8.31 -22.45
CA ARG A 110 -3.97 7.23 -22.04
C ARG A 110 -4.43 7.30 -20.60
N VAL A 111 -3.60 7.88 -19.73
CA VAL A 111 -3.86 7.92 -18.28
C VAL A 111 -3.83 9.35 -17.78
N HIS A 112 -4.99 9.87 -17.41
CA HIS A 112 -5.09 11.20 -16.82
C HIS A 112 -4.91 11.14 -15.30
N ALA A 113 -3.91 11.85 -14.80
CA ALA A 113 -3.69 11.96 -13.36
C ALA A 113 -4.56 13.06 -12.76
N TYR A 114 -5.21 12.76 -11.64
CA TYR A 114 -5.92 13.76 -10.84
C TYR A 114 -5.01 14.46 -9.82
N SER A 115 -3.84 13.88 -9.55
CA SER A 115 -2.76 14.46 -8.75
C SER A 115 -1.42 13.94 -9.26
N HIS A 116 -0.42 14.81 -9.27
CA HIS A 116 0.94 14.44 -9.63
C HIS A 116 1.76 14.29 -8.35
N GLU A 117 2.32 13.11 -8.18
CA GLU A 117 3.15 12.76 -7.04
C GLU A 117 4.62 12.73 -7.46
N GLY A 118 5.50 13.38 -6.70
CA GLY A 118 6.93 13.47 -7.03
C GLY A 118 7.77 12.23 -6.72
N SER A 119 7.14 11.10 -6.35
CA SER A 119 7.86 9.86 -5.99
C SER A 119 7.61 8.74 -7.00
N PRO A 120 8.52 7.74 -7.14
CA PRO A 120 8.31 6.58 -8.01
C PRO A 120 6.99 5.84 -7.75
N SER A 121 6.46 5.15 -8.77
CA SER A 121 5.12 4.53 -8.70
C SER A 121 5.06 3.26 -7.86
N PHE A 122 6.15 2.55 -7.72
CA PHE A 122 6.19 1.22 -7.07
C PHE A 122 7.33 1.12 -6.04
N PRO A 123 7.07 0.44 -4.92
CA PRO A 123 5.77 -0.02 -4.43
C PRO A 123 4.89 1.12 -3.92
N SER A 124 3.57 0.84 -3.76
CA SER A 124 2.63 1.84 -3.25
C SER A 124 2.77 2.03 -1.74
N GLY A 125 3.10 3.26 -1.29
CA GLY A 125 3.20 3.60 0.13
C GLY A 125 1.88 3.41 0.87
N HIS A 126 0.79 4.00 0.35
CA HIS A 126 -0.54 3.90 0.95
C HIS A 126 -1.00 2.43 1.08
N THR A 127 -0.76 1.62 0.05
CA THR A 127 -1.12 0.20 0.11
C THR A 127 -0.30 -0.53 1.18
N ALA A 128 1.01 -0.32 1.23
CA ALA A 128 1.88 -1.00 2.18
C ALA A 128 1.53 -0.65 3.65
N THR A 129 1.30 0.63 3.95
CA THR A 129 0.96 1.09 5.30
C THR A 129 -0.44 0.66 5.72
N ALA A 130 -1.42 0.71 4.81
CA ALA A 130 -2.78 0.20 5.06
C ALA A 130 -2.80 -1.31 5.36
N PHE A 131 -2.08 -2.12 4.56
CA PHE A 131 -1.96 -3.55 4.81
C PHE A 131 -1.18 -3.86 6.10
N ALA A 132 -0.13 -3.11 6.42
CA ALA A 132 0.60 -3.27 7.67
C ALA A 132 -0.29 -2.97 8.89
N LEU A 133 -1.09 -1.90 8.83
CA LEU A 133 -2.08 -1.57 9.86
C LEU A 133 -3.11 -2.69 10.01
N ALA A 134 -3.77 -3.08 8.91
CA ALA A 134 -4.80 -4.11 8.92
C ALA A 134 -4.27 -5.45 9.46
N THR A 135 -3.13 -5.90 8.95
CA THR A 135 -2.51 -7.17 9.37
C THR A 135 -2.10 -7.14 10.84
N SER A 136 -1.45 -6.06 11.29
CA SER A 136 -1.00 -5.96 12.68
C SER A 136 -2.16 -5.92 13.67
N LEU A 137 -3.26 -5.24 13.31
CA LEU A 137 -4.50 -5.26 14.11
C LEU A 137 -5.15 -6.64 14.10
N SER A 138 -5.24 -7.32 12.95
CA SER A 138 -5.82 -8.66 12.84
C SER A 138 -5.05 -9.69 13.67
N VAL A 139 -3.73 -9.59 13.73
CA VAL A 139 -2.88 -10.46 14.57
C VAL A 139 -3.13 -10.21 16.06
N LYS A 140 -3.31 -8.96 16.48
CA LYS A 140 -3.54 -8.60 17.88
C LYS A 140 -4.98 -8.80 18.32
N TYR A 141 -5.92 -8.55 17.44
CA TYR A 141 -7.36 -8.64 17.69
C TYR A 141 -8.05 -9.51 16.65
N PRO A 142 -7.91 -10.85 16.71
CA PRO A 142 -8.46 -11.78 15.72
C PRO A 142 -9.98 -11.92 15.89
N LYS A 143 -10.69 -10.85 15.58
CA LYS A 143 -12.16 -10.80 15.60
C LYS A 143 -12.66 -10.69 14.17
N TRP A 144 -13.80 -11.32 13.86
CA TRP A 144 -14.38 -11.34 12.52
C TRP A 144 -14.62 -9.94 11.91
N TYR A 145 -14.79 -8.90 12.76
CA TYR A 145 -14.97 -7.51 12.34
C TYR A 145 -13.65 -6.72 12.21
N VAL A 146 -12.52 -7.35 12.49
CA VAL A 146 -11.16 -6.77 12.32
C VAL A 146 -10.45 -7.40 11.13
N ILE A 147 -10.79 -8.67 10.80
CA ILE A 147 -10.27 -9.42 9.68
C ILE A 147 -11.13 -9.13 8.45
#